data_df0d55ffa223aaa9a70130952ff47fc0
#
_entry.id   df0d55ffa223aaa9a70130952ff47fc0
#
_cell.length_a   1.000
_cell.length_b   1.000
_cell.length_c   1.000
_cell.angle_alpha   90.00
_cell.angle_beta   90.00
_cell.angle_gamma   90.00
#
_symmetry.space_group_name_H-M   'P 1'
#
loop_
_entity.id
_entity.type
_entity.pdbx_description
1 polymer ?
#
loop_
_entity_poly.entity_id
_entity_poly.type
_entity_poly.pdbx_seq_one_letter_code
_entity_poly.pdbx_strand_id
1 'polypeptide(L)'
;MFCFKMGHGVSSDTTGNSIVESNSSEHYLGLVNFGNTCYCNSVLQALYFCKPFREHVLNYRLTQKNKKENLLTCLADLFHMIITGKRRTGALQPKKFINKLRKENSTFDNDMQQDAHEFLNHLLNTCGDILIAEKKEEKDKIDNKRNKTNNIILNNNSLQNNSNGQHNRIAAAMNFNVNNDLTTIIGSLTEETWIHELFQGILVSTTKCLNCETVNSKDENFLDLSIDVEENTSITTCLRVFSNIETLAGESKYYCDTCSSKQEATKRMRIKKLPRILALHLKRFKYFEVFKQYKKLSYRVVFPFELRLLNTSEDCTNNDRIYDLVSLVVHCGIGPNRGHYIAVVKRDGSWLVFDDETVDKLDPSNFEEFYGVSHDLGRQSETSYILFYESRDV
;
A
#
# COMPACT_ATOMS: atom_id res chain seq x y z
N MET A 1 8.86 -13.97 22.61
CA MET A 1 9.81 -13.31 23.50
C MET A 1 11.22 -13.83 23.20
N PHE A 2 11.75 -13.48 22.01
CA PHE A 2 13.14 -13.76 21.57
C PHE A 2 13.37 -13.04 20.24
N CYS A 3 13.51 -11.75 20.28
CA CYS A 3 14.15 -10.96 19.24
C CYS A 3 15.00 -9.91 19.95
N PHE A 4 16.20 -9.72 19.54
CA PHE A 4 17.24 -8.90 20.18
C PHE A 4 17.97 -9.54 21.37
N LYS A 5 18.94 -10.43 21.08
CA LYS A 5 20.13 -10.57 21.93
C LYS A 5 21.20 -9.63 21.39
N MET A 6 21.19 -8.37 21.86
CA MET A 6 22.41 -7.56 21.84
C MET A 6 23.46 -8.24 22.72
N GLY A 7 24.63 -8.51 22.15
CA GLY A 7 25.80 -8.93 22.92
C GLY A 7 26.21 -7.81 23.85
N HIS A 8 25.76 -7.86 25.10
CA HIS A 8 26.24 -6.98 26.16
C HIS A 8 27.50 -7.54 26.77
N GLY A 9 28.60 -6.86 26.47
CA GLY A 9 29.73 -6.80 27.40
C GLY A 9 29.30 -6.05 28.66
N VAL A 10 29.25 -6.74 29.81
CA VAL A 10 28.90 -6.14 31.08
C VAL A 10 30.01 -5.18 31.51
N SER A 11 29.69 -3.87 31.54
CA SER A 11 30.31 -2.95 32.51
C SER A 11 29.18 -2.20 33.19
N SER A 12 29.08 -2.46 34.49
CA SER A 12 28.22 -1.72 35.40
C SER A 12 28.71 -0.31 35.55
N ASP A 13 27.95 0.66 35.05
CA ASP A 13 27.90 2.01 35.62
C ASP A 13 26.51 2.59 35.49
N THR A 14 25.90 2.78 36.63
CA THR A 14 24.70 3.55 36.89
C THR A 14 25.00 4.99 36.58
N THR A 15 24.26 5.60 35.62
CA THR A 15 23.62 6.93 35.70
C THR A 15 23.20 7.44 34.32
N GLY A 16 21.97 7.90 34.22
CA GLY A 16 21.59 8.93 33.27
C GLY A 16 20.93 8.47 31.97
N ASN A 17 19.62 8.28 32.01
CA ASN A 17 18.74 8.49 30.86
C ASN A 17 19.06 9.82 30.19
N SER A 18 19.88 9.82 29.16
CA SER A 18 19.99 10.94 28.23
C SER A 18 19.17 10.64 26.97
N ILE A 19 17.84 10.73 27.12
CA ILE A 19 16.97 10.98 25.96
C ILE A 19 17.38 12.36 25.45
N VAL A 20 18.00 12.37 24.27
CA VAL A 20 18.29 13.63 23.55
C VAL A 20 16.94 14.32 23.33
N GLU A 21 16.73 15.42 24.04
CA GLU A 21 15.63 16.37 23.80
C GLU A 21 15.85 17.00 22.42
N SER A 22 15.39 16.32 21.37
CA SER A 22 15.08 16.98 20.12
C SER A 22 13.74 17.70 20.32
N ASN A 23 13.65 18.95 19.91
CA ASN A 23 12.46 19.81 19.95
C ASN A 23 11.30 19.33 19.06
N SER A 24 11.14 18.03 18.82
CA SER A 24 10.02 17.45 18.10
C SER A 24 8.91 17.10 19.10
N SER A 25 7.73 17.66 18.87
CA SER A 25 6.50 17.37 19.63
C SER A 25 5.94 15.97 19.37
N GLU A 26 6.73 15.03 18.84
CA GLU A 26 6.25 13.74 18.36
C GLU A 26 6.29 12.65 19.41
N HIS A 27 5.32 11.74 19.24
CA HIS A 27 5.07 10.62 20.13
C HIS A 27 5.54 9.33 19.48
N TYR A 28 6.35 8.56 20.19
CA TYR A 28 6.82 7.23 19.79
C TYR A 28 6.16 6.19 20.68
N LEU A 29 4.98 5.76 20.24
CA LEU A 29 4.15 4.83 20.99
C LEU A 29 4.12 3.49 20.29
N GLY A 30 4.53 2.42 20.99
CA GLY A 30 4.34 1.05 20.54
C GLY A 30 2.86 0.67 20.46
N LEU A 31 2.57 -0.49 19.90
CA LEU A 31 1.22 -1.05 19.82
C LEU A 31 1.18 -2.38 20.57
N VAL A 32 0.20 -2.52 21.48
CA VAL A 32 0.02 -3.76 22.25
C VAL A 32 -0.33 -4.92 21.33
N ASN A 33 0.33 -6.06 21.54
CA ASN A 33 0.05 -7.29 20.80
C ASN A 33 -1.18 -8.01 21.38
N PHE A 34 -2.20 -8.26 20.56
CA PHE A 34 -3.45 -8.95 20.91
C PHE A 34 -3.46 -10.42 20.39
N GLY A 35 -2.45 -11.19 20.73
CA GLY A 35 -2.32 -12.57 20.28
C GLY A 35 -1.90 -12.64 18.80
N ASN A 36 -0.59 -12.70 18.57
CA ASN A 36 0.03 -12.78 17.23
C ASN A 36 -0.34 -11.66 16.25
N THR A 37 -0.64 -10.43 16.73
CA THR A 37 -0.97 -9.28 15.88
C THR A 37 0.25 -8.45 15.45
N CYS A 38 1.46 -8.95 15.64
CA CYS A 38 2.70 -8.27 15.24
C CYS A 38 2.73 -7.93 13.73
N TYR A 39 2.16 -8.78 12.88
CA TYR A 39 2.01 -8.50 11.44
C TYR A 39 1.22 -7.22 11.17
N CYS A 40 0.16 -7.02 11.93
CA CYS A 40 -0.69 -5.83 11.85
C CYS A 40 0.03 -4.61 12.46
N ASN A 41 0.58 -4.75 13.68
CA ASN A 41 1.28 -3.68 14.39
C ASN A 41 2.43 -3.11 13.55
N SER A 42 3.26 -3.97 12.96
CA SER A 42 4.40 -3.56 12.13
C SER A 42 3.98 -2.79 10.87
N VAL A 43 2.96 -3.26 10.15
CA VAL A 43 2.44 -2.55 8.97
C VAL A 43 1.81 -1.22 9.36
N LEU A 44 1.03 -1.16 10.45
CA LEU A 44 0.42 0.07 10.92
C LEU A 44 1.47 1.11 11.32
N GLN A 45 2.55 0.70 12.01
CA GLN A 45 3.66 1.58 12.34
C GLN A 45 4.39 2.05 11.08
N ALA A 46 4.71 1.16 10.15
CA ALA A 46 5.36 1.53 8.90
C ALA A 46 4.54 2.57 8.10
N LEU A 47 3.23 2.37 7.99
CA LEU A 47 2.32 3.29 7.29
C LEU A 47 2.11 4.62 8.05
N TYR A 48 2.12 4.59 9.39
CA TYR A 48 2.03 5.81 10.20
C TYR A 48 3.20 6.76 9.92
N PHE A 49 4.39 6.23 9.67
CA PHE A 49 5.58 7.03 9.35
C PHE A 49 5.70 7.40 7.86
N CYS A 50 4.87 6.83 6.97
CA CYS A 50 4.65 7.37 5.63
C CYS A 50 3.81 8.65 5.73
N LYS A 51 4.47 9.80 5.73
CA LYS A 51 3.85 11.10 6.02
C LYS A 51 2.60 11.40 5.18
N PRO A 52 2.59 11.24 3.84
CA PRO A 52 1.40 11.52 3.04
C PRO A 52 0.21 10.62 3.42
N PHE A 53 0.45 9.33 3.67
CA PHE A 53 -0.60 8.41 4.10
C PHE A 53 -1.19 8.81 5.45
N ARG A 54 -0.34 9.11 6.44
CA ARG A 54 -0.78 9.57 7.77
C ARG A 54 -1.64 10.82 7.68
N GLU A 55 -1.24 11.81 6.89
CA GLU A 55 -1.98 13.06 6.71
C GLU A 55 -3.38 12.83 6.13
N HIS A 56 -3.49 11.99 5.10
CA HIS A 56 -4.80 11.65 4.53
C HIS A 56 -5.71 10.91 5.52
N VAL A 57 -5.16 9.95 6.28
CA VAL A 57 -5.93 9.22 7.31
C VAL A 57 -6.42 10.17 8.40
N LEU A 58 -5.59 11.10 8.86
CA LEU A 58 -5.99 12.08 9.88
C LEU A 58 -7.02 13.09 9.35
N ASN A 59 -6.85 13.57 8.10
CA ASN A 59 -7.82 14.44 7.45
C ASN A 59 -9.17 13.75 7.27
N TYR A 60 -9.17 12.47 6.91
CA TYR A 60 -10.40 11.67 6.83
C TYR A 60 -11.17 11.70 8.15
N ARG A 61 -10.50 11.59 9.30
CA ARG A 61 -11.14 11.68 10.61
C ARG A 61 -11.85 13.01 10.84
N LEU A 62 -11.28 14.11 10.39
CA LEU A 62 -11.87 15.46 10.57
C LEU A 62 -13.18 15.62 9.80
N THR A 63 -13.30 14.94 8.64
CA THR A 63 -14.47 15.03 7.77
C THR A 63 -15.61 14.07 8.18
N GLN A 64 -15.33 13.07 9.05
CA GLN A 64 -16.22 11.94 9.30
C GLN A 64 -17.00 11.98 10.62
N LYS A 65 -17.24 13.16 11.21
CA LYS A 65 -17.81 13.33 12.57
C LYS A 65 -19.12 12.57 12.88
N ASN A 66 -19.87 12.10 11.86
CA ASN A 66 -21.18 11.43 12.03
C ASN A 66 -21.38 10.20 11.14
N LYS A 67 -20.31 9.56 10.64
CA LYS A 67 -20.43 8.39 9.75
C LYS A 67 -20.35 7.07 10.51
N LYS A 68 -20.86 5.99 9.86
CA LYS A 68 -20.84 4.62 10.36
C LYS A 68 -19.38 4.16 10.56
N GLU A 69 -19.15 3.44 11.65
CA GLU A 69 -17.85 2.84 11.96
C GLU A 69 -17.44 1.83 10.90
N ASN A 70 -16.27 2.04 10.28
CA ASN A 70 -15.62 1.17 9.31
C ASN A 70 -14.13 1.01 9.66
N LEU A 71 -13.37 0.21 8.88
CA LEU A 71 -11.96 -0.03 9.16
C LEU A 71 -11.13 1.26 9.07
N LEU A 72 -11.41 2.13 8.10
CA LEU A 72 -10.70 3.40 7.91
C LEU A 72 -10.98 4.40 9.05
N THR A 73 -12.20 4.46 9.59
CA THR A 73 -12.48 5.29 10.77
C THR A 73 -11.73 4.78 12.01
N CYS A 74 -11.63 3.45 12.18
CA CYS A 74 -10.88 2.85 13.28
C CYS A 74 -9.37 3.12 13.15
N LEU A 75 -8.82 3.08 11.92
CA LEU A 75 -7.45 3.46 11.63
C LEU A 75 -7.20 4.94 11.94
N ALA A 76 -8.10 5.81 11.52
CA ALA A 76 -8.00 7.25 11.74
C ALA A 76 -8.08 7.61 13.24
N ASP A 77 -8.92 6.90 14.02
CA ASP A 77 -8.96 7.03 15.47
C ASP A 77 -7.64 6.58 16.11
N LEU A 78 -7.06 5.47 15.66
CA LEU A 78 -5.77 4.99 16.15
C LEU A 78 -4.65 5.99 15.87
N PHE A 79 -4.52 6.50 14.66
CA PHE A 79 -3.49 7.50 14.31
C PHE A 79 -3.68 8.80 15.08
N HIS A 80 -4.92 9.20 15.31
CA HIS A 80 -5.23 10.36 16.14
C HIS A 80 -4.82 10.14 17.60
N MET A 81 -5.05 8.95 18.17
CA MET A 81 -4.59 8.63 19.53
C MET A 81 -3.07 8.69 19.65
N ILE A 82 -2.33 8.27 18.61
CA ILE A 82 -0.86 8.37 18.62
C ILE A 82 -0.44 9.85 18.69
N ILE A 83 -1.03 10.72 17.88
CA ILE A 83 -0.63 12.16 17.81
C ILE A 83 -1.06 12.94 19.07
N THR A 84 -2.26 12.65 19.59
CA THR A 84 -2.85 13.43 20.69
C THR A 84 -2.59 12.84 22.08
N GLY A 85 -1.90 11.71 22.14
CA GLY A 85 -1.56 11.04 23.38
C GLY A 85 -0.80 11.97 24.34
N LYS A 86 -1.18 11.95 25.63
CA LYS A 86 -0.49 12.78 26.66
C LYS A 86 0.92 12.28 26.94
N ARG A 87 1.21 11.01 26.66
CA ARG A 87 2.54 10.40 26.87
C ARG A 87 3.30 10.40 25.56
N ARG A 88 4.55 10.77 25.60
CA ARG A 88 5.44 10.74 24.43
C ARG A 88 6.01 9.35 24.14
N THR A 89 6.02 8.48 25.13
CA THR A 89 6.53 7.10 25.05
C THR A 89 5.58 6.14 25.75
N GLY A 90 5.69 4.85 25.45
CA GLY A 90 4.86 3.77 25.97
C GLY A 90 4.15 3.01 24.87
N ALA A 91 3.02 2.37 25.19
CA ALA A 91 2.25 1.60 24.23
C ALA A 91 0.77 1.97 24.24
N LEU A 92 0.14 1.89 23.07
CA LEU A 92 -1.30 2.04 22.85
C LEU A 92 -1.93 0.69 22.54
N GLN A 93 -3.18 0.55 22.93
CA GLN A 93 -3.98 -0.64 22.60
C GLN A 93 -4.78 -0.39 21.31
N PRO A 94 -4.45 -1.02 20.17
CA PRO A 94 -5.20 -0.89 18.92
C PRO A 94 -6.50 -1.73 18.93
N LYS A 95 -7.11 -1.95 20.11
CA LYS A 95 -8.21 -2.88 20.33
C LYS A 95 -9.41 -2.63 19.41
N LYS A 96 -9.79 -1.36 19.22
CA LYS A 96 -10.93 -1.00 18.36
C LYS A 96 -10.64 -1.40 16.90
N PHE A 97 -9.45 -1.13 16.42
CA PHE A 97 -9.02 -1.49 15.07
C PHE A 97 -8.97 -3.00 14.87
N ILE A 98 -8.32 -3.73 15.78
CA ILE A 98 -8.20 -5.20 15.70
C ILE A 98 -9.58 -5.87 15.75
N ASN A 99 -10.48 -5.44 16.65
CA ASN A 99 -11.82 -6.00 16.70
C ASN A 99 -12.60 -5.76 15.40
N LYS A 100 -12.43 -4.57 14.79
CA LYS A 100 -13.07 -4.26 13.52
C LYS A 100 -12.51 -5.11 12.37
N LEU A 101 -11.19 -5.24 12.29
CA LEU A 101 -10.51 -6.09 11.32
C LEU A 101 -11.01 -7.54 11.39
N ARG A 102 -11.00 -8.14 12.58
CA ARG A 102 -11.46 -9.51 12.82
C ARG A 102 -12.92 -9.71 12.42
N LYS A 103 -13.77 -8.71 12.72
CA LYS A 103 -15.19 -8.77 12.37
C LYS A 103 -15.46 -8.71 10.87
N GLU A 104 -14.62 -8.00 10.11
CA GLU A 104 -14.81 -7.78 8.67
C GLU A 104 -14.14 -8.86 7.80
N ASN A 105 -13.08 -9.49 8.31
CA ASN A 105 -12.35 -10.51 7.56
C ASN A 105 -11.97 -11.70 8.46
N SER A 106 -12.54 -12.86 8.13
CA SER A 106 -12.33 -14.11 8.87
C SER A 106 -10.90 -14.64 8.80
N THR A 107 -10.11 -14.25 7.81
CA THR A 107 -8.67 -14.60 7.73
C THR A 107 -7.92 -14.06 8.96
N PHE A 108 -8.30 -12.90 9.46
CA PHE A 108 -7.66 -12.26 10.62
C PHE A 108 -8.38 -12.54 11.94
N ASP A 109 -9.51 -13.28 11.92
CA ASP A 109 -10.30 -13.64 13.11
C ASP A 109 -9.84 -14.98 13.69
N ASN A 110 -8.56 -15.06 14.02
CA ASN A 110 -7.95 -16.21 14.68
C ASN A 110 -6.68 -15.80 15.44
N ASP A 111 -6.15 -16.71 16.25
CA ASP A 111 -4.94 -16.49 17.03
C ASP A 111 -3.66 -16.97 16.30
N MET A 112 -3.76 -17.25 15.00
CA MET A 112 -2.62 -17.64 14.18
C MET A 112 -1.82 -16.41 13.72
N GLN A 113 -0.55 -16.60 13.49
CA GLN A 113 0.26 -15.62 12.78
C GLN A 113 -0.22 -15.49 11.34
N GLN A 114 -0.43 -14.24 10.90
CA GLN A 114 -0.83 -13.92 9.52
C GLN A 114 0.32 -13.25 8.77
N ASP A 115 0.19 -13.22 7.45
CA ASP A 115 1.16 -12.57 6.59
C ASP A 115 0.97 -11.04 6.60
N ALA A 116 2.05 -10.31 6.88
CA ALA A 116 2.04 -8.84 6.90
C ALA A 116 1.72 -8.22 5.52
N HIS A 117 2.11 -8.87 4.42
CA HIS A 117 1.80 -8.41 3.07
C HIS A 117 0.32 -8.65 2.74
N GLU A 118 -0.26 -9.78 3.12
CA GLU A 118 -1.70 -10.04 2.98
C GLU A 118 -2.52 -9.01 3.75
N PHE A 119 -2.08 -8.66 4.97
CA PHE A 119 -2.71 -7.60 5.75
C PHE A 119 -2.57 -6.23 5.09
N LEU A 120 -1.40 -5.85 4.57
CA LEU A 120 -1.20 -4.59 3.84
C LEU A 120 -2.16 -4.47 2.65
N ASN A 121 -2.25 -5.52 1.84
CA ASN A 121 -3.15 -5.57 0.69
C ASN A 121 -4.62 -5.45 1.11
N HIS A 122 -5.03 -6.19 2.13
CA HIS A 122 -6.39 -6.08 2.66
C HIS A 122 -6.68 -4.66 3.14
N LEU A 123 -5.77 -4.05 3.88
CA LEU A 123 -5.95 -2.69 4.42
C LEU A 123 -6.10 -1.65 3.31
N LEU A 124 -5.18 -1.63 2.33
CA LEU A 124 -5.20 -0.63 1.26
C LEU A 124 -6.44 -0.78 0.37
N ASN A 125 -6.79 -2.01 -0.03
CA ASN A 125 -7.99 -2.27 -0.83
C ASN A 125 -9.26 -1.89 -0.07
N THR A 126 -9.42 -2.32 1.19
CA THR A 126 -10.60 -1.99 2.00
C THR A 126 -10.75 -0.48 2.20
N CYS A 127 -9.65 0.24 2.45
CA CYS A 127 -9.69 1.70 2.55
C CYS A 127 -10.09 2.35 1.22
N GLY A 128 -9.59 1.86 0.10
CA GLY A 128 -9.98 2.30 -1.24
C GLY A 128 -11.48 2.10 -1.50
N ASP A 129 -11.99 0.90 -1.22
CA ASP A 129 -13.41 0.54 -1.41
C ASP A 129 -14.35 1.40 -0.55
N ILE A 130 -13.98 1.66 0.72
CA ILE A 130 -14.74 2.55 1.60
C ILE A 130 -14.85 3.95 0.97
N LEU A 131 -13.73 4.50 0.49
CA LEU A 131 -13.68 5.84 -0.09
C LEU A 131 -14.47 5.93 -1.40
N ILE A 132 -14.43 4.89 -2.25
CA ILE A 132 -15.23 4.80 -3.48
C ILE A 132 -16.71 4.78 -3.14
N ALA A 133 -17.13 3.92 -2.18
CA ALA A 133 -18.51 3.83 -1.76
C ALA A 133 -19.05 5.16 -1.20
N GLU A 134 -18.25 5.86 -0.40
CA GLU A 134 -18.61 7.18 0.14
C GLU A 134 -18.77 8.25 -0.96
N LYS A 135 -17.85 8.30 -1.92
CA LYS A 135 -17.96 9.21 -3.07
C LYS A 135 -19.23 8.94 -3.87
N LYS A 136 -19.58 7.67 -4.07
CA LYS A 136 -20.82 7.28 -4.78
C LYS A 136 -22.06 7.71 -4.03
N GLU A 137 -22.13 7.47 -2.73
CA GLU A 137 -23.25 7.91 -1.89
C GLU A 137 -23.42 9.45 -1.89
N GLU A 138 -22.35 10.20 -1.88
CA GLU A 138 -22.38 11.66 -1.94
C GLU A 138 -22.91 12.15 -3.29
N LYS A 139 -22.47 11.54 -4.39
CA LYS A 139 -22.95 11.83 -5.74
C LYS A 139 -24.46 11.56 -5.86
N ASP A 140 -24.92 10.40 -5.40
CA ASP A 140 -26.33 10.01 -5.42
C ASP A 140 -27.21 11.00 -4.61
N LYS A 141 -26.70 11.48 -3.46
CA LYS A 141 -27.40 12.50 -2.65
C LYS A 141 -27.52 13.85 -3.37
N ILE A 142 -26.48 14.26 -4.10
CA ILE A 142 -26.47 15.50 -4.87
C ILE A 142 -27.45 15.39 -6.03
N ASP A 143 -27.43 14.30 -6.79
CA ASP A 143 -28.31 14.09 -7.94
C ASP A 143 -29.78 13.99 -7.51
N ASN A 144 -30.08 13.32 -6.41
CA ASN A 144 -31.42 13.28 -5.84
C ASN A 144 -31.93 14.67 -5.38
N LYS A 145 -31.05 15.52 -4.83
CA LYS A 145 -31.40 16.90 -4.47
C LYS A 145 -31.69 17.74 -5.73
N ARG A 146 -30.85 17.63 -6.78
CA ARG A 146 -31.05 18.33 -8.05
C ARG A 146 -32.38 17.95 -8.71
N ASN A 147 -32.71 16.65 -8.74
CA ASN A 147 -33.95 16.14 -9.29
C ASN A 147 -35.19 16.64 -8.51
N LYS A 148 -35.12 16.71 -7.18
CA LYS A 148 -36.19 17.30 -6.37
C LYS A 148 -36.39 18.78 -6.64
N THR A 149 -35.29 19.54 -6.78
CA THR A 149 -35.37 20.99 -7.08
C THR A 149 -35.93 21.22 -8.47
N ASN A 150 -35.51 20.45 -9.46
CA ASN A 150 -36.06 20.55 -10.82
C ASN A 150 -37.56 20.21 -10.88
N ASN A 151 -38.01 19.19 -10.15
CA ASN A 151 -39.45 18.86 -10.07
C ASN A 151 -40.28 19.96 -9.38
N ILE A 152 -39.72 20.64 -8.38
CA ILE A 152 -40.38 21.78 -7.72
C ILE A 152 -40.47 22.95 -8.68
N ILE A 153 -39.44 23.26 -9.46
CA ILE A 153 -39.45 24.34 -10.47
C ILE A 153 -40.44 24.03 -11.58
N LEU A 154 -40.50 22.79 -12.07
CA LEU A 154 -41.46 22.37 -13.12
C LEU A 154 -42.91 22.46 -12.59
N ASN A 155 -43.18 22.05 -11.36
CA ASN A 155 -44.50 22.13 -10.76
C ASN A 155 -44.94 23.59 -10.49
N ASN A 156 -44.03 24.47 -10.09
CA ASN A 156 -44.33 25.90 -9.91
C ASN A 156 -44.57 26.63 -11.24
N ASN A 157 -43.86 26.24 -12.30
CA ASN A 157 -44.09 26.79 -13.64
C ASN A 157 -45.42 26.30 -14.26
N SER A 158 -45.92 25.12 -13.92
CA SER A 158 -47.21 24.60 -14.35
C SER A 158 -48.39 25.28 -13.64
N LEU A 159 -48.21 25.83 -12.44
CA LEU A 159 -49.22 26.61 -11.70
C LEU A 159 -49.31 28.07 -12.15
N GLN A 160 -48.29 28.64 -12.82
CA GLN A 160 -48.32 30.01 -13.35
C GLN A 160 -48.79 30.11 -14.81
N ASN A 161 -48.87 28.99 -15.56
CA ASN A 161 -49.28 29.01 -16.99
C ASN A 161 -50.79 28.91 -17.23
N ASN A 162 -51.66 29.08 -16.22
CA ASN A 162 -53.11 29.13 -16.41
C ASN A 162 -53.67 30.54 -16.61
N SER A 163 -52.84 31.57 -16.81
CA SER A 163 -53.27 32.91 -17.18
C SER A 163 -52.22 33.52 -18.11
N ASN A 164 -52.34 33.28 -19.36
CA ASN A 164 -52.06 34.13 -20.54
C ASN A 164 -51.55 33.27 -21.71
N GLY A 165 -52.40 33.19 -22.73
CA GLY A 165 -52.05 32.55 -23.98
C GLY A 165 -51.12 33.41 -24.84
N GLN A 166 -50.45 32.73 -25.74
CA GLN A 166 -49.69 33.21 -26.91
C GLN A 166 -48.34 33.91 -26.67
N HIS A 167 -47.37 33.33 -27.33
CA HIS A 167 -45.96 33.68 -27.56
C HIS A 167 -44.94 33.12 -26.57
N ASN A 168 -44.43 31.93 -26.91
CA ASN A 168 -42.98 31.62 -26.90
C ASN A 168 -42.72 30.13 -27.22
N ARG A 169 -42.70 29.83 -28.52
CA ARG A 169 -42.35 28.50 -29.05
C ARG A 169 -40.96 28.48 -29.70
N ILE A 170 -39.94 29.12 -29.15
CA ILE A 170 -38.58 29.11 -29.76
C ILE A 170 -37.45 28.91 -28.71
N ALA A 171 -37.71 28.76 -27.43
CA ALA A 171 -36.63 28.63 -26.43
C ALA A 171 -36.39 27.20 -25.88
N ALA A 172 -37.10 26.19 -26.35
CA ALA A 172 -37.02 24.82 -25.78
C ALA A 172 -36.22 23.80 -26.61
N ALA A 173 -35.57 24.21 -27.70
CA ALA A 173 -34.94 23.26 -28.63
C ALA A 173 -33.39 23.28 -28.65
N MET A 174 -32.70 24.00 -27.78
CA MET A 174 -31.21 24.08 -27.80
C MET A 174 -30.48 23.63 -26.56
N ASN A 175 -31.10 22.89 -25.65
CA ASN A 175 -30.42 22.42 -24.42
C ASN A 175 -30.31 20.89 -24.25
N PHE A 176 -30.40 20.11 -25.32
CA PHE A 176 -30.50 18.65 -25.17
C PHE A 176 -29.26 17.82 -25.58
N ASN A 177 -28.15 18.40 -26.05
CA ASN A 177 -27.02 17.58 -26.55
C ASN A 177 -25.63 17.87 -25.99
N VAL A 178 -25.47 18.71 -24.96
CA VAL A 178 -24.15 18.99 -24.39
C VAL A 178 -23.87 18.18 -23.09
N ASN A 179 -24.92 17.63 -22.47
CA ASN A 179 -24.77 16.97 -21.14
C ASN A 179 -24.46 15.47 -21.21
N ASN A 180 -24.67 14.78 -22.33
CA ASN A 180 -24.42 13.34 -22.40
C ASN A 180 -22.95 12.98 -22.63
N ASP A 181 -22.19 13.79 -23.38
CA ASP A 181 -20.76 13.54 -23.58
C ASP A 181 -19.91 13.91 -22.36
N LEU A 182 -20.30 15.00 -21.66
CA LEU A 182 -19.60 15.38 -20.41
C LEU A 182 -19.86 14.37 -19.28
N THR A 183 -21.06 13.80 -19.19
CA THR A 183 -21.40 12.79 -18.13
C THR A 183 -20.67 11.48 -18.37
N THR A 184 -20.44 11.09 -19.62
CA THR A 184 -19.67 9.88 -19.95
C THR A 184 -18.18 10.08 -19.69
N ILE A 185 -17.63 11.26 -19.98
CA ILE A 185 -16.23 11.61 -19.70
C ILE A 185 -16.00 11.80 -18.19
N ILE A 186 -16.94 12.40 -17.45
CA ILE A 186 -16.88 12.57 -16.00
C ILE A 186 -17.12 11.24 -15.28
N GLY A 187 -17.90 10.31 -15.85
CA GLY A 187 -18.18 8.98 -15.30
C GLY A 187 -16.96 8.05 -15.29
N SER A 188 -16.01 8.22 -16.21
CA SER A 188 -14.79 7.40 -16.28
C SER A 188 -13.61 7.95 -15.45
N LEU A 189 -13.72 9.17 -14.90
CA LEU A 189 -12.62 9.88 -14.22
C LEU A 189 -12.67 9.82 -12.69
N THR A 190 -13.52 9.02 -12.04
CA THR A 190 -13.84 9.27 -10.63
C THR A 190 -13.85 8.07 -9.68
N GLU A 191 -13.26 6.94 -10.03
CA GLU A 191 -13.06 5.84 -9.06
C GLU A 191 -11.75 5.97 -8.27
N GLU A 192 -10.82 6.85 -8.69
CA GLU A 192 -9.57 7.05 -7.98
C GLU A 192 -9.79 7.78 -6.65
N THR A 193 -9.21 7.22 -5.58
CA THR A 193 -9.20 7.77 -4.23
C THR A 193 -7.77 8.18 -3.87
N TRP A 194 -7.59 8.87 -2.75
CA TRP A 194 -6.25 9.21 -2.28
C TRP A 194 -5.37 7.97 -1.99
N ILE A 195 -5.97 6.77 -1.74
CA ILE A 195 -5.21 5.51 -1.71
C ILE A 195 -4.55 5.25 -3.07
N HIS A 196 -5.31 5.39 -4.15
CA HIS A 196 -4.82 5.20 -5.51
C HIS A 196 -3.82 6.30 -5.90
N GLU A 197 -4.05 7.55 -5.51
CA GLU A 197 -3.12 8.66 -5.73
C GLU A 197 -1.75 8.41 -5.08
N LEU A 198 -1.74 7.78 -3.88
CA LEU A 198 -0.52 7.50 -3.15
C LEU A 198 0.19 6.22 -3.63
N PHE A 199 -0.54 5.11 -3.77
CA PHE A 199 0.07 3.79 -3.93
C PHE A 199 -0.07 3.20 -5.33
N GLN A 200 -1.00 3.71 -6.18
CA GLN A 200 -1.26 3.07 -7.46
C GLN A 200 -0.19 3.39 -8.49
N GLY A 201 0.52 2.35 -8.89
CA GLY A 201 1.30 2.31 -10.10
C GLY A 201 0.60 1.54 -11.22
N ILE A 202 1.17 1.59 -12.41
CA ILE A 202 0.72 0.83 -13.59
C ILE A 202 1.90 0.04 -14.13
N LEU A 203 1.71 -1.27 -14.30
CA LEU A 203 2.58 -2.14 -15.07
C LEU A 203 2.04 -2.26 -16.48
N VAL A 204 2.92 -2.30 -17.47
CA VAL A 204 2.57 -2.73 -18.82
C VAL A 204 3.19 -4.11 -19.09
N SER A 205 2.33 -5.08 -19.37
CA SER A 205 2.72 -6.42 -19.80
C SER A 205 2.67 -6.46 -21.33
N THR A 206 3.82 -6.59 -21.98
CA THR A 206 3.95 -6.63 -23.43
C THR A 206 4.30 -8.04 -23.87
N THR A 207 3.47 -8.62 -24.77
CA THR A 207 3.69 -9.92 -25.38
C THR A 207 3.87 -9.77 -26.89
N LYS A 208 5.02 -10.22 -27.41
CA LYS A 208 5.33 -10.23 -28.87
C LYS A 208 5.31 -11.65 -29.39
N CYS A 209 4.45 -11.94 -30.36
CA CYS A 209 4.44 -13.19 -31.09
C CYS A 209 5.73 -13.31 -31.94
N LEU A 210 6.42 -14.46 -31.85
CA LEU A 210 7.65 -14.68 -32.62
C LEU A 210 7.40 -15.08 -34.08
N ASN A 211 6.16 -15.49 -34.43
CA ASN A 211 5.81 -15.88 -35.80
C ASN A 211 5.39 -14.67 -36.66
N CYS A 212 4.42 -13.88 -36.20
CA CYS A 212 3.88 -12.74 -36.96
C CYS A 212 4.34 -11.37 -36.44
N GLU A 213 5.16 -11.35 -35.38
CA GLU A 213 5.70 -10.15 -34.70
C GLU A 213 4.64 -9.20 -34.13
N THR A 214 3.36 -9.57 -34.14
CA THR A 214 2.29 -8.78 -33.52
C THR A 214 2.58 -8.60 -32.01
N VAL A 215 2.48 -7.37 -31.56
CA VAL A 215 2.69 -6.96 -30.16
C VAL A 215 1.33 -6.69 -29.52
N ASN A 216 1.08 -7.33 -28.39
CA ASN A 216 -0.07 -7.08 -27.53
C ASN A 216 0.41 -6.53 -26.20
N SER A 217 -0.15 -5.39 -25.76
CA SER A 217 0.19 -4.75 -24.50
C SER A 217 -1.04 -4.60 -23.63
N LYS A 218 -0.91 -4.92 -22.34
CA LYS A 218 -1.96 -4.81 -21.34
C LYS A 218 -1.45 -4.05 -20.13
N ASP A 219 -2.19 -3.02 -19.74
CA ASP A 219 -1.94 -2.27 -18.51
C ASP A 219 -2.57 -2.99 -17.30
N GLU A 220 -1.83 -3.07 -16.19
CA GLU A 220 -2.26 -3.69 -14.95
C GLU A 220 -1.95 -2.76 -13.77
N ASN A 221 -2.99 -2.40 -13.00
CA ASN A 221 -2.81 -1.56 -11.80
C ASN A 221 -2.25 -2.39 -10.65
N PHE A 222 -1.40 -1.75 -9.83
CA PHE A 222 -0.89 -2.34 -8.60
C PHE A 222 -0.87 -1.30 -7.47
N LEU A 223 -1.05 -1.71 -6.23
CA LEU A 223 -0.89 -0.89 -5.02
C LEU A 223 0.42 -1.23 -4.27
N ASP A 224 0.94 -2.42 -4.52
CA ASP A 224 2.27 -2.87 -4.10
C ASP A 224 2.95 -3.66 -5.21
N LEU A 225 4.26 -3.70 -5.20
CA LEU A 225 5.05 -4.45 -6.18
C LEU A 225 5.73 -5.63 -5.50
N SER A 226 5.26 -6.83 -5.80
CA SER A 226 5.87 -8.08 -5.32
C SER A 226 6.99 -8.53 -6.24
N ILE A 227 8.21 -8.67 -5.71
CA ILE A 227 9.39 -9.07 -6.45
C ILE A 227 9.99 -10.37 -5.91
N ASP A 228 10.46 -11.23 -6.83
CA ASP A 228 11.18 -12.43 -6.46
C ASP A 228 12.58 -12.05 -5.95
N VAL A 229 13.05 -12.78 -4.94
CA VAL A 229 14.37 -12.60 -4.36
C VAL A 229 15.30 -13.74 -4.76
N GLU A 230 16.54 -13.39 -5.05
CA GLU A 230 17.61 -14.32 -5.37
C GLU A 230 18.67 -14.27 -4.27
N GLU A 231 19.54 -15.28 -4.26
CA GLU A 231 20.61 -15.38 -3.28
C GLU A 231 21.69 -14.31 -3.50
N ASN A 232 22.10 -13.63 -2.41
CA ASN A 232 23.19 -12.64 -2.41
C ASN A 232 23.07 -11.56 -3.50
N THR A 233 21.92 -10.90 -3.55
CA THR A 233 21.57 -9.92 -4.58
C THR A 233 21.21 -8.54 -3.99
N SER A 234 20.71 -7.65 -4.83
CA SER A 234 20.16 -6.35 -4.45
C SER A 234 18.76 -6.15 -5.00
N ILE A 235 17.99 -5.26 -4.38
CA ILE A 235 16.67 -4.84 -4.88
C ILE A 235 16.75 -4.34 -6.32
N THR A 236 17.77 -3.58 -6.66
CA THR A 236 17.98 -3.08 -8.04
C THR A 236 18.14 -4.23 -9.03
N THR A 237 18.84 -5.29 -8.64
CA THR A 237 18.98 -6.50 -9.47
C THR A 237 17.66 -7.25 -9.57
N CYS A 238 16.95 -7.45 -8.46
CA CYS A 238 15.62 -8.10 -8.45
C CYS A 238 14.62 -7.36 -9.37
N LEU A 239 14.60 -6.02 -9.31
CA LEU A 239 13.74 -5.20 -10.17
C LEU A 239 14.13 -5.31 -11.65
N ARG A 240 15.43 -5.43 -11.96
CA ARG A 240 15.88 -5.67 -13.33
C ARG A 240 15.43 -7.04 -13.83
N VAL A 241 15.59 -8.09 -13.00
CA VAL A 241 15.14 -9.46 -13.32
C VAL A 241 13.62 -9.49 -13.53
N PHE A 242 12.86 -8.81 -12.68
CA PHE A 242 11.41 -8.66 -12.83
C PHE A 242 10.98 -8.15 -14.22
N SER A 243 11.82 -7.33 -14.86
CA SER A 243 11.54 -6.76 -16.19
C SER A 243 12.36 -7.42 -17.32
N ASN A 244 12.95 -8.59 -17.08
CA ASN A 244 13.61 -9.37 -18.11
C ASN A 244 12.58 -9.90 -19.12
N ILE A 245 13.08 -10.21 -20.31
CA ILE A 245 12.27 -10.86 -21.34
C ILE A 245 12.17 -12.35 -21.00
N GLU A 246 10.93 -12.83 -20.89
CA GLU A 246 10.59 -14.24 -20.74
C GLU A 246 10.18 -14.81 -22.12
N THR A 247 10.66 -16.00 -22.47
CA THR A 247 10.23 -16.70 -23.69
C THR A 247 9.16 -17.71 -23.35
N LEU A 248 7.99 -17.56 -23.94
CA LEU A 248 6.86 -18.48 -23.82
C LEU A 248 6.96 -19.55 -24.91
N ALA A 249 7.44 -20.77 -24.55
CA ALA A 249 7.65 -21.88 -25.46
C ALA A 249 7.06 -23.19 -24.89
N GLY A 250 7.07 -24.26 -25.67
CA GLY A 250 6.56 -25.56 -25.26
C GLY A 250 5.09 -25.54 -24.87
N GLU A 251 4.79 -25.92 -23.64
CA GLU A 251 3.42 -25.91 -23.11
C GLU A 251 2.89 -24.51 -22.77
N SER A 252 3.80 -23.57 -22.51
CA SER A 252 3.50 -22.17 -22.18
C SER A 252 3.30 -21.27 -23.41
N LYS A 253 3.15 -21.85 -24.62
CA LYS A 253 2.93 -21.07 -25.85
C LYS A 253 1.73 -20.15 -25.75
N TYR A 254 1.93 -18.92 -26.23
CA TYR A 254 0.91 -17.87 -26.31
C TYR A 254 -0.06 -18.10 -27.45
N TYR A 255 -1.36 -17.96 -27.19
CA TYR A 255 -2.35 -17.96 -28.29
C TYR A 255 -2.34 -16.59 -28.96
N CYS A 256 -1.93 -16.56 -30.23
CA CYS A 256 -1.88 -15.35 -31.04
C CYS A 256 -3.16 -15.25 -31.89
N ASP A 257 -3.92 -14.18 -31.69
CA ASP A 257 -5.18 -13.97 -32.45
C ASP A 257 -4.91 -13.78 -33.94
N THR A 258 -3.80 -13.11 -34.31
CA THR A 258 -3.40 -12.91 -35.71
C THR A 258 -3.03 -14.23 -36.39
N CYS A 259 -2.35 -15.13 -35.71
CA CYS A 259 -1.99 -16.45 -36.23
C CYS A 259 -3.09 -17.49 -36.05
N SER A 260 -4.14 -17.17 -35.25
CA SER A 260 -5.23 -18.09 -34.86
C SER A 260 -4.75 -19.40 -34.27
N SER A 261 -3.60 -19.41 -33.57
CA SER A 261 -2.96 -20.61 -33.05
C SER A 261 -1.93 -20.28 -31.95
N LYS A 262 -1.53 -21.33 -31.18
CA LYS A 262 -0.49 -21.22 -30.17
C LYS A 262 0.88 -21.01 -30.83
N GLN A 263 1.54 -19.93 -30.52
CA GLN A 263 2.85 -19.54 -31.04
C GLN A 263 3.85 -19.30 -29.90
N GLU A 264 5.12 -19.44 -30.22
CA GLU A 264 6.16 -18.94 -29.33
C GLU A 264 6.12 -17.43 -29.29
N ALA A 265 6.32 -16.88 -28.09
CA ALA A 265 6.23 -15.44 -27.86
C ALA A 265 7.27 -14.99 -26.82
N THR A 266 7.59 -13.73 -26.83
CA THR A 266 8.31 -13.10 -25.72
C THR A 266 7.35 -12.28 -24.91
N LYS A 267 7.48 -12.34 -23.56
CA LYS A 267 6.72 -11.53 -22.62
C LYS A 267 7.68 -10.66 -21.80
N ARG A 268 7.30 -9.42 -21.55
CA ARG A 268 8.05 -8.51 -20.71
C ARG A 268 7.12 -7.62 -19.90
N MET A 269 7.48 -7.37 -18.63
CA MET A 269 6.78 -6.45 -17.77
C MET A 269 7.65 -5.22 -17.49
N ARG A 270 7.06 -4.02 -17.59
CA ARG A 270 7.72 -2.74 -17.27
C ARG A 270 6.78 -1.84 -16.49
N ILE A 271 7.32 -0.88 -15.74
CA ILE A 271 6.51 0.09 -15.00
C ILE A 271 6.18 1.27 -15.91
N LYS A 272 4.88 1.53 -16.10
CA LYS A 272 4.36 2.63 -16.92
C LYS A 272 4.01 3.87 -16.10
N LYS A 273 3.55 3.68 -14.85
CA LYS A 273 3.28 4.77 -13.89
C LYS A 273 3.92 4.44 -12.56
N LEU A 274 4.72 5.35 -12.05
CA LEU A 274 5.35 5.25 -10.75
C LEU A 274 4.43 5.80 -9.66
N PRO A 275 4.15 5.06 -8.56
CA PRO A 275 3.34 5.55 -7.44
C PRO A 275 4.09 6.62 -6.63
N ARG A 276 3.39 7.38 -5.79
CA ARG A 276 4.00 8.32 -4.86
C ARG A 276 4.66 7.60 -3.67
N ILE A 277 4.01 6.55 -3.16
CA ILE A 277 4.57 5.63 -2.18
C ILE A 277 4.71 4.27 -2.85
N LEU A 278 5.94 3.80 -2.98
CA LEU A 278 6.25 2.50 -3.54
C LEU A 278 6.38 1.50 -2.40
N ALA A 279 5.41 0.59 -2.27
CA ALA A 279 5.49 -0.56 -1.40
C ALA A 279 6.11 -1.74 -2.16
N LEU A 280 7.32 -2.16 -1.78
CA LEU A 280 8.00 -3.31 -2.36
C LEU A 280 7.88 -4.50 -1.41
N HIS A 281 7.19 -5.55 -1.84
CA HIS A 281 7.12 -6.81 -1.14
C HIS A 281 8.17 -7.78 -1.67
N LEU A 282 8.99 -8.32 -0.78
CA LEU A 282 9.99 -9.31 -1.10
C LEU A 282 9.41 -10.71 -0.91
N LYS A 283 9.23 -11.46 -1.99
CA LYS A 283 8.65 -12.81 -1.96
C LYS A 283 9.59 -13.80 -1.27
N ARG A 284 9.74 -13.68 0.04
CA ARG A 284 10.62 -14.52 0.84
C ARG A 284 10.01 -15.86 1.22
N PHE A 285 8.70 -16.03 1.14
CA PHE A 285 8.03 -17.30 1.42
C PHE A 285 7.74 -18.04 0.13
N LYS A 286 8.49 -19.12 -0.12
CA LYS A 286 8.35 -19.95 -1.32
C LYS A 286 7.89 -21.35 -0.97
N TYR A 287 6.91 -21.85 -1.70
CA TYR A 287 6.47 -23.24 -1.60
C TYR A 287 7.43 -24.14 -2.37
N PHE A 288 7.90 -25.19 -1.73
CA PHE A 288 8.77 -26.19 -2.33
C PHE A 288 8.01 -27.50 -2.47
N GLU A 289 7.68 -27.88 -3.71
CA GLU A 289 6.94 -29.10 -4.03
C GLU A 289 7.59 -30.38 -3.48
N VAL A 290 8.94 -30.45 -3.54
CA VAL A 290 9.71 -31.60 -3.04
C VAL A 290 9.49 -31.84 -1.54
N PHE A 291 9.33 -30.75 -0.78
CA PHE A 291 9.16 -30.84 0.68
C PHE A 291 7.69 -30.63 1.10
N LYS A 292 6.79 -30.34 0.16
CA LYS A 292 5.38 -29.99 0.39
C LYS A 292 5.18 -28.96 1.51
N GLN A 293 6.07 -27.98 1.56
CA GLN A 293 6.02 -26.93 2.59
C GLN A 293 6.57 -25.61 2.10
N TYR A 294 6.10 -24.52 2.75
CA TYR A 294 6.69 -23.21 2.58
C TYR A 294 8.01 -23.13 3.35
N LYS A 295 9.01 -22.50 2.73
CA LYS A 295 10.28 -22.14 3.37
C LYS A 295 10.52 -20.64 3.23
N LYS A 296 11.15 -20.05 4.23
CA LYS A 296 11.62 -18.66 4.18
C LYS A 296 12.96 -18.62 3.43
N LEU A 297 13.04 -17.76 2.43
CA LEU A 297 14.27 -17.40 1.73
C LEU A 297 14.98 -16.31 2.54
N SER A 298 15.90 -16.72 3.42
CA SER A 298 16.65 -15.81 4.27
C SER A 298 17.84 -15.15 3.58
N TYR A 299 17.91 -15.27 2.25
CA TYR A 299 18.98 -14.73 1.42
C TYR A 299 19.27 -13.27 1.69
N ARG A 300 20.55 -12.89 1.60
CA ARG A 300 20.98 -11.51 1.69
C ARG A 300 20.52 -10.75 0.45
N VAL A 301 19.63 -9.76 0.66
CA VAL A 301 19.13 -8.86 -0.37
C VAL A 301 19.38 -7.43 0.09
N VAL A 302 20.36 -6.77 -0.52
CA VAL A 302 20.70 -5.39 -0.19
C VAL A 302 19.69 -4.45 -0.80
N PHE A 303 19.25 -3.45 -0.04
CA PHE A 303 18.38 -2.38 -0.52
C PHE A 303 18.99 -1.01 -0.19
N PRO A 304 18.89 -0.05 -1.13
CA PRO A 304 19.44 1.28 -0.94
C PRO A 304 18.49 2.17 -0.12
N PHE A 305 19.03 3.20 0.54
CA PHE A 305 18.22 4.25 1.18
C PHE A 305 17.60 5.19 0.15
N GLU A 306 18.24 5.36 -1.00
CA GLU A 306 17.74 6.11 -2.15
C GLU A 306 17.58 5.16 -3.33
N LEU A 307 16.39 5.10 -3.93
CA LEU A 307 16.06 4.20 -5.02
C LEU A 307 15.57 4.98 -6.24
N ARG A 308 16.13 4.65 -7.40
CA ARG A 308 15.60 5.01 -8.71
C ARG A 308 15.22 3.74 -9.48
N LEU A 309 14.00 3.73 -10.04
CA LEU A 309 13.53 2.61 -10.84
C LEU A 309 13.96 2.79 -12.29
N LEU A 310 14.71 1.81 -12.82
CA LEU A 310 15.25 1.83 -14.18
C LEU A 310 14.48 0.89 -15.14
N ASN A 311 13.55 0.12 -14.62
CA ASN A 311 12.74 -0.86 -15.35
C ASN A 311 11.40 -0.30 -15.82
N THR A 312 11.41 0.95 -16.23
CA THR A 312 10.24 1.69 -16.75
C THR A 312 10.01 1.45 -18.23
N SER A 313 8.80 1.67 -18.70
CA SER A 313 8.45 1.72 -20.13
C SER A 313 8.91 3.05 -20.75
N GLU A 314 8.95 3.12 -22.08
CA GLU A 314 9.38 4.32 -22.81
C GLU A 314 8.39 5.49 -22.63
N ASP A 315 7.11 5.18 -22.46
CA ASP A 315 6.00 6.11 -22.20
C ASP A 315 5.74 6.32 -20.70
N CYS A 316 6.69 5.93 -19.82
CA CYS A 316 6.54 6.08 -18.40
C CYS A 316 6.44 7.54 -17.98
N THR A 317 5.41 7.87 -17.20
CA THR A 317 5.31 9.16 -16.55
C THR A 317 6.22 9.20 -15.31
N ASN A 318 6.96 10.30 -15.13
CA ASN A 318 7.85 10.52 -13.98
C ASN A 318 8.99 9.46 -13.87
N ASN A 319 9.59 9.05 -14.98
CA ASN A 319 10.64 8.02 -15.04
C ASN A 319 11.95 8.41 -14.30
N ASP A 320 12.12 9.68 -13.97
CA ASP A 320 13.23 10.25 -13.20
C ASP A 320 12.98 10.34 -11.69
N ARG A 321 11.79 9.90 -11.23
CA ARG A 321 11.39 9.92 -9.83
C ARG A 321 12.41 9.21 -8.94
N ILE A 322 12.84 9.90 -7.87
CA ILE A 322 13.74 9.40 -6.85
C ILE A 322 12.93 9.12 -5.59
N TYR A 323 13.20 8.00 -4.98
CA TYR A 323 12.53 7.53 -3.77
C TYR A 323 13.50 7.47 -2.60
N ASP A 324 13.04 7.89 -1.43
CA ASP A 324 13.72 7.69 -0.15
C ASP A 324 13.06 6.56 0.64
N LEU A 325 13.87 5.67 1.21
CA LEU A 325 13.38 4.64 2.14
C LEU A 325 12.90 5.32 3.42
N VAL A 326 11.62 5.17 3.74
CA VAL A 326 10.99 5.79 4.92
C VAL A 326 10.67 4.79 6.02
N SER A 327 10.31 3.56 5.66
CA SER A 327 10.04 2.49 6.61
C SER A 327 10.17 1.11 5.98
N LEU A 328 10.33 0.09 6.82
CA LEU A 328 10.31 -1.30 6.41
C LEU A 328 9.66 -2.19 7.47
N VAL A 329 9.03 -3.26 7.01
CA VAL A 329 8.57 -4.37 7.85
C VAL A 329 9.59 -5.48 7.73
N VAL A 330 10.05 -5.97 8.88
CA VAL A 330 11.05 -7.04 8.99
C VAL A 330 10.37 -8.28 9.56
N HIS A 331 10.64 -9.43 8.97
CA HIS A 331 10.22 -10.72 9.51
C HIS A 331 11.38 -11.39 10.22
N CYS A 332 11.19 -11.70 11.52
CA CYS A 332 12.12 -12.41 12.38
C CYS A 332 11.64 -13.85 12.56
N GLY A 333 12.42 -14.84 12.14
CA GLY A 333 12.04 -16.24 12.28
C GLY A 333 12.30 -17.08 11.04
N ILE A 334 11.88 -18.35 11.10
CA ILE A 334 12.29 -19.39 10.14
C ILE A 334 11.25 -19.69 9.06
N GLY A 335 10.02 -19.21 9.19
CA GLY A 335 8.95 -19.53 8.23
C GLY A 335 7.73 -18.65 8.38
N PRO A 336 6.75 -18.76 7.45
CA PRO A 336 5.59 -17.88 7.38
C PRO A 336 4.71 -17.92 8.63
N ASN A 337 4.56 -19.11 9.23
CA ASN A 337 3.71 -19.33 10.40
C ASN A 337 4.51 -19.43 11.72
N ARG A 338 5.81 -19.11 11.70
CA ARG A 338 6.71 -19.19 12.86
C ARG A 338 7.71 -18.04 12.80
N GLY A 339 7.34 -16.95 13.41
CA GLY A 339 8.19 -15.79 13.44
C GLY A 339 7.53 -14.62 14.16
N HIS A 340 8.04 -13.46 13.89
CA HIS A 340 7.61 -12.22 14.46
C HIS A 340 7.84 -11.12 13.44
N TYR A 341 7.01 -10.08 13.47
CA TYR A 341 7.18 -8.90 12.61
C TYR A 341 7.48 -7.67 13.44
N ILE A 342 8.45 -6.90 13.00
CA ILE A 342 8.78 -5.59 13.56
C ILE A 342 8.76 -4.54 12.47
N ALA A 343 8.62 -3.27 12.84
CA ALA A 343 8.76 -2.15 11.92
C ALA A 343 10.03 -1.37 12.22
N VAL A 344 10.74 -0.97 11.18
CA VAL A 344 11.87 -0.05 11.26
C VAL A 344 11.52 1.20 10.47
N VAL A 345 11.59 2.37 11.09
CA VAL A 345 11.11 3.60 10.48
C VAL A 345 12.15 4.72 10.59
N LYS A 346 12.21 5.55 9.56
CA LYS A 346 13.09 6.72 9.52
C LYS A 346 12.38 7.93 10.11
N ARG A 347 13.00 8.56 11.11
CA ARG A 347 12.45 9.76 11.70
C ARG A 347 13.55 10.73 12.17
N ASP A 348 13.44 12.00 11.79
CA ASP A 348 14.35 13.11 12.20
C ASP A 348 15.86 12.74 12.06
N GLY A 349 16.21 12.10 10.95
CA GLY A 349 17.58 11.64 10.68
C GLY A 349 18.01 10.39 11.45
N SER A 350 17.16 9.82 12.30
CA SER A 350 17.39 8.58 13.05
C SER A 350 16.49 7.46 12.58
N TRP A 351 16.88 6.21 12.88
CA TRP A 351 16.05 5.04 12.66
C TRP A 351 15.53 4.52 14.00
N LEU A 352 14.25 4.14 14.05
CA LEU A 352 13.58 3.58 15.21
C LEU A 352 13.07 2.18 14.87
N VAL A 353 13.15 1.28 15.84
CA VAL A 353 12.57 -0.06 15.79
C VAL A 353 11.33 -0.09 16.65
N PHE A 354 10.22 -0.54 16.08
CA PHE A 354 8.97 -0.81 16.77
C PHE A 354 8.76 -2.31 16.84
N ASP A 355 8.92 -2.85 18.03
CA ASP A 355 8.68 -4.26 18.36
C ASP A 355 7.46 -4.31 19.29
N ASP A 356 6.28 -4.37 18.71
CA ASP A 356 4.99 -4.28 19.39
C ASP A 356 4.95 -3.11 20.39
N GLU A 357 5.00 -3.38 21.69
CA GLU A 357 4.93 -2.37 22.76
C GLU A 357 6.23 -1.59 22.92
N THR A 358 7.35 -2.11 22.46
CA THR A 358 8.67 -1.50 22.66
C THR A 358 9.08 -0.63 21.49
N VAL A 359 9.79 0.45 21.78
CA VAL A 359 10.33 1.36 20.77
C VAL A 359 11.76 1.69 21.14
N ASP A 360 12.68 1.30 20.26
CA ASP A 360 14.11 1.47 20.48
C ASP A 360 14.75 2.24 19.33
N LYS A 361 15.86 2.92 19.62
CA LYS A 361 16.67 3.57 18.59
C LYS A 361 17.58 2.54 17.94
N LEU A 362 17.55 2.46 16.61
CA LEU A 362 18.45 1.62 15.84
C LEU A 362 19.80 2.31 15.64
N ASP A 363 20.87 1.63 15.98
CA ASP A 363 22.21 2.04 15.58
C ASP A 363 22.37 1.81 14.06
N PRO A 364 22.79 2.82 13.28
CA PRO A 364 22.97 2.68 11.84
C PRO A 364 23.91 1.53 11.43
N SER A 365 24.86 1.13 12.30
CA SER A 365 25.77 0.00 12.05
C SER A 365 25.03 -1.34 11.98
N ASN A 366 23.88 -1.48 12.66
CA ASN A 366 23.09 -2.71 12.70
C ASN A 366 22.07 -2.81 11.55
N PHE A 367 21.99 -1.81 10.69
CA PHE A 367 21.01 -1.82 9.60
C PHE A 367 21.21 -2.97 8.60
N GLU A 368 22.46 -3.42 8.44
CA GLU A 368 22.79 -4.53 7.57
C GLU A 368 22.19 -5.88 7.99
N GLU A 369 21.83 -6.03 9.26
CA GLU A 369 21.20 -7.25 9.79
C GLU A 369 19.87 -7.54 9.07
N PHE A 370 19.16 -6.48 8.62
CA PHE A 370 17.89 -6.60 7.92
C PHE A 370 18.01 -7.00 6.44
N TYR A 371 19.22 -7.01 5.89
CA TYR A 371 19.44 -7.52 4.54
C TYR A 371 19.24 -9.03 4.44
N GLY A 372 19.43 -9.76 5.53
CA GLY A 372 19.44 -11.22 5.59
C GLY A 372 20.85 -11.79 5.59
N VAL A 373 20.96 -13.11 5.47
CA VAL A 373 22.23 -13.85 5.65
C VAL A 373 22.83 -14.28 4.32
N SER A 374 24.17 -14.24 4.22
CA SER A 374 24.89 -14.61 3.00
C SER A 374 24.91 -16.13 2.76
N HIS A 375 24.70 -16.94 3.78
CA HIS A 375 24.62 -18.40 3.68
C HIS A 375 23.46 -18.89 4.53
N ASP A 376 22.66 -19.80 3.98
CA ASP A 376 21.52 -20.41 4.69
C ASP A 376 22.04 -21.41 5.74
N LEU A 377 22.34 -20.87 6.92
CA LEU A 377 22.83 -21.66 8.07
C LEU A 377 21.68 -22.18 8.94
N GLY A 378 20.44 -22.09 8.48
CA GLY A 378 19.27 -22.53 9.25
C GLY A 378 19.04 -21.74 10.55
N ARG A 379 19.70 -20.59 10.71
CA ARG A 379 19.55 -19.71 11.87
C ARG A 379 18.34 -18.81 11.71
N GLN A 380 17.72 -18.43 12.82
CA GLN A 380 16.73 -17.38 12.84
C GLN A 380 17.35 -16.12 12.24
N SER A 381 16.77 -15.62 11.15
CA SER A 381 17.28 -14.44 10.49
C SER A 381 16.20 -13.37 10.45
N GLU A 382 16.61 -12.17 10.77
CA GLU A 382 15.83 -10.97 10.57
C GLU A 382 16.01 -10.54 9.12
N THR A 383 14.92 -10.45 8.38
CA THR A 383 14.98 -10.08 6.97
C THR A 383 13.92 -9.08 6.64
N SER A 384 14.28 -8.04 5.89
CA SER A 384 13.29 -7.12 5.31
C SER A 384 12.28 -7.90 4.49
N TYR A 385 10.99 -7.56 4.67
CA TYR A 385 9.87 -8.23 4.03
C TYR A 385 9.04 -7.28 3.17
N ILE A 386 8.73 -6.09 3.68
CA ILE A 386 8.09 -5.01 2.91
C ILE A 386 8.93 -3.75 3.09
N LEU A 387 9.25 -3.06 2.00
CA LEU A 387 9.98 -1.80 1.99
C LEU A 387 9.05 -0.70 1.50
N PHE A 388 8.97 0.42 2.24
CA PHE A 388 8.20 1.59 1.83
C PHE A 388 9.15 2.71 1.43
N TYR A 389 9.03 3.10 0.17
CA TYR A 389 9.78 4.20 -0.42
C TYR A 389 8.83 5.34 -0.75
N GLU A 390 9.16 6.55 -0.31
CA GLU A 390 8.40 7.77 -0.62
C GLU A 390 9.13 8.59 -1.68
N SER A 391 8.40 9.05 -2.71
CA SER A 391 8.99 9.90 -3.75
C SER A 391 9.31 11.29 -3.19
N ARG A 392 10.40 11.90 -3.68
CA ARG A 392 10.80 13.28 -3.33
C ARG A 392 9.91 14.33 -3.98
N ASP A 393 9.13 13.95 -4.98
CA ASP A 393 8.22 14.86 -5.66
C ASP A 393 7.05 15.18 -4.72
N VAL A 394 6.80 16.44 -4.56
CA VAL A 394 5.68 16.97 -3.76
C VAL A 394 4.49 17.25 -4.66
#